data_e226e0b8c4f5b2709a7cfe50e8e45bf9
#
_entry.id   e226e0b8c4f5b2709a7cfe50e8e45bf9
#
_cell.length_a   1.000
_cell.length_b   1.000
_cell.length_c   1.000
_cell.angle_alpha   90.00
_cell.angle_beta   90.00
_cell.angle_gamma   90.00
#
_symmetry.space_group_name_H-M   'P 1'
#
loop_
_entity.id
_entity.type
_entity.pdbx_description
1 polymer ?
#
loop_
_entity_poly.entity_id
_entity_poly.type
_entity_poly.pdbx_seq_one_letter_code
_entity_poly.pdbx_strand_id
1 'polypeptide(L)'
;ELDYSENITIENVTFFGGGFNIRNSENITLKNCDFHYPSTNKFVLEEFQWFAQGNSGENKMSSFFNGKDNKIINCEFAYSNAPIYFGGDNVLVENCDFHNIEWDMNSNGGSGSVMIGGAGIFRYNTIFLSGNSEGLRLTETNATAEYNHLFDMGNLQHDGAGINVGTRSHYGTRLSHNWVHDCNR
;
A
#
# COMPACT_ATOMS: atom_id res chain seq x y z
N GLU A 1 -12.51 -3.25 11.25
CA GLU A 1 -12.78 -4.21 10.19
C GLU A 1 -14.18 -4.01 9.61
N LEU A 2 -14.28 -3.97 8.27
CA LEU A 2 -15.55 -3.96 7.54
C LEU A 2 -15.55 -5.16 6.60
N ASP A 3 -16.64 -5.90 6.58
CA ASP A 3 -16.85 -7.00 5.65
C ASP A 3 -18.30 -6.97 5.16
N TYR A 4 -18.50 -7.16 3.87
CA TYR A 4 -19.82 -7.07 3.20
C TYR A 4 -20.58 -5.78 3.55
N SER A 5 -19.87 -4.66 3.58
CA SER A 5 -20.41 -3.36 3.97
C SER A 5 -20.52 -2.43 2.77
N GLU A 6 -21.47 -1.51 2.79
CA GLU A 6 -21.72 -0.60 1.68
C GLU A 6 -21.99 0.83 2.16
N ASN A 7 -21.56 1.80 1.34
CA ASN A 7 -21.91 3.22 1.51
C ASN A 7 -21.49 3.80 2.87
N ILE A 8 -20.27 3.49 3.32
CA ILE A 8 -19.71 3.99 4.59
C ILE A 8 -18.65 5.04 4.32
N THR A 9 -18.73 6.15 5.00
CA THR A 9 -17.66 7.15 5.06
C THR A 9 -17.10 7.22 6.47
N ILE A 10 -15.76 7.11 6.57
CA ILE A 10 -15.00 7.35 7.80
C ILE A 10 -14.11 8.56 7.52
N GLU A 11 -14.27 9.61 8.31
CA GLU A 11 -13.51 10.83 8.10
C GLU A 11 -13.03 11.49 9.40
N ASN A 12 -11.88 12.17 9.28
CA ASN A 12 -11.27 12.94 10.38
C ASN A 12 -10.95 12.07 11.61
N VAL A 13 -10.42 10.88 11.40
CA VAL A 13 -10.08 9.92 12.46
C VAL A 13 -8.60 9.57 12.40
N THR A 14 -7.92 9.66 13.53
CA THR A 14 -6.56 9.12 13.68
C THR A 14 -6.62 7.73 14.32
N PHE A 15 -6.06 6.74 13.62
CA PHE A 15 -5.88 5.36 14.09
C PHE A 15 -4.44 5.19 14.56
N PHE A 16 -4.26 4.78 15.79
CA PHE A 16 -2.94 4.56 16.38
C PHE A 16 -2.79 3.11 16.84
N GLY A 17 -1.75 2.44 16.36
CA GLY A 17 -1.47 1.04 16.72
C GLY A 17 -2.45 0.03 16.14
N GLY A 18 -3.17 0.38 15.09
CA GLY A 18 -4.13 -0.50 14.43
C GLY A 18 -4.31 -0.15 12.97
N GLY A 19 -4.40 -1.17 12.15
CA GLY A 19 -4.69 -1.06 10.73
C GLY A 19 -6.18 -1.15 10.41
N PHE A 20 -6.48 -1.04 9.16
CA PHE A 20 -7.82 -1.32 8.65
C PHE A 20 -7.83 -2.62 7.85
N ASN A 21 -9.00 -3.22 7.77
CA ASN A 21 -9.24 -4.39 6.94
C ASN A 21 -10.67 -4.28 6.40
N ILE A 22 -10.78 -4.05 5.10
CA ILE A 22 -12.05 -3.83 4.41
C ILE A 22 -12.13 -4.86 3.29
N ARG A 23 -13.10 -5.75 3.38
CA ARG A 23 -13.27 -6.86 2.44
C ARG A 23 -14.66 -6.88 1.86
N ASN A 24 -14.77 -7.33 0.60
CA ASN A 24 -16.05 -7.57 -0.06
C ASN A 24 -17.03 -6.39 0.09
N SER A 25 -16.50 -5.16 0.17
CA SER A 25 -17.27 -3.97 0.55
C SER A 25 -17.27 -2.97 -0.60
N GLU A 26 -18.35 -2.23 -0.76
CA GLU A 26 -18.53 -1.31 -1.87
C GLU A 26 -18.78 0.13 -1.40
N ASN A 27 -18.25 1.08 -2.15
CA ASN A 27 -18.41 2.51 -1.90
C ASN A 27 -18.04 2.93 -0.46
N ILE A 28 -16.91 2.40 0.02
CA ILE A 28 -16.33 2.80 1.29
C ILE A 28 -15.38 3.96 1.05
N THR A 29 -15.51 5.02 1.83
CA THR A 29 -14.61 6.18 1.73
C THR A 29 -13.87 6.38 3.05
N LEU A 30 -12.53 6.37 3.00
CA LEU A 30 -11.67 6.86 4.06
C LEU A 30 -11.18 8.25 3.65
N LYS A 31 -11.41 9.26 4.48
CA LYS A 31 -11.09 10.64 4.14
C LYS A 31 -10.52 11.41 5.32
N ASN A 32 -9.42 12.14 5.08
CA ASN A 32 -8.74 12.93 6.11
C ASN A 32 -8.43 12.08 7.35
N CYS A 33 -7.93 10.88 7.17
CA CYS A 33 -7.61 9.95 8.25
C CYS A 33 -6.12 9.71 8.33
N ASP A 34 -5.60 9.56 9.54
CA ASP A 34 -4.21 9.20 9.79
C ASP A 34 -4.14 7.78 10.32
N PHE A 35 -3.25 6.98 9.75
CA PHE A 35 -2.98 5.61 10.18
C PHE A 35 -1.52 5.49 10.62
N HIS A 36 -1.29 5.57 11.91
CA HIS A 36 0.05 5.45 12.50
C HIS A 36 0.23 4.08 13.14
N TYR A 37 1.34 3.44 12.80
CA TYR A 37 1.66 2.07 13.24
C TYR A 37 0.55 1.06 12.88
N PRO A 38 0.07 1.05 11.62
CA PRO A 38 -1.03 0.17 11.23
C PRO A 38 -0.65 -1.32 11.28
N SER A 39 0.63 -1.62 11.22
CA SER A 39 1.16 -2.95 11.49
C SER A 39 2.44 -2.84 12.32
N THR A 40 2.63 -3.77 13.23
CA THR A 40 3.85 -3.90 14.03
C THR A 40 4.51 -5.23 13.75
N ASN A 41 5.84 -5.22 13.67
CA ASN A 41 6.59 -6.45 13.47
C ASN A 41 6.78 -7.19 14.82
N LYS A 42 6.43 -8.46 14.83
CA LYS A 42 6.65 -9.34 15.98
C LYS A 42 8.05 -9.97 16.02
N PHE A 43 8.90 -9.71 15.05
CA PHE A 43 10.25 -10.29 15.00
C PHE A 43 11.10 -10.02 16.24
N VAL A 44 10.89 -8.91 16.90
CA VAL A 44 11.61 -8.54 18.14
C VAL A 44 11.31 -9.51 19.29
N LEU A 45 10.28 -10.33 19.17
CA LEU A 45 9.82 -11.24 20.23
C LEU A 45 10.16 -12.72 19.94
N GLU A 46 11.17 -12.99 19.10
CA GLU A 46 11.62 -14.36 18.77
C GLU A 46 10.61 -15.23 18.00
N GLU A 47 9.48 -14.72 17.62
CA GLU A 47 8.54 -15.45 16.76
C GLU A 47 8.96 -15.35 15.28
N PHE A 48 10.07 -16.03 14.93
CA PHE A 48 10.53 -16.11 13.56
C PHE A 48 9.66 -17.10 12.77
N GLN A 49 8.63 -16.59 12.14
CA GLN A 49 7.92 -17.38 11.15
C GLN A 49 8.44 -17.02 9.74
N TRP A 50 8.95 -18.02 9.07
CA TRP A 50 9.35 -17.91 7.67
C TRP A 50 8.13 -17.52 6.81
N PHE A 51 8.08 -16.27 6.40
CA PHE A 51 7.03 -15.77 5.50
C PHE A 51 7.24 -16.18 4.05
N ALA A 52 8.04 -17.14 3.80
CA ALA A 52 8.34 -17.62 2.46
C ALA A 52 7.14 -18.22 1.74
N GLN A 53 5.98 -18.36 2.36
CA GLN A 53 4.84 -18.96 1.70
C GLN A 53 3.51 -18.39 2.21
N GLY A 54 3.07 -17.37 1.59
CA GLY A 54 1.75 -16.95 1.15
C GLY A 54 0.48 -17.32 1.91
N ASN A 55 0.48 -17.84 3.12
CA ASN A 55 -0.75 -18.32 3.73
C ASN A 55 -0.89 -18.16 5.25
N SER A 56 -0.03 -17.46 5.93
CA SER A 56 -0.26 -17.22 7.35
C SER A 56 -0.92 -15.87 7.58
N GLY A 57 -2.19 -15.89 7.91
CA GLY A 57 -3.06 -14.74 8.10
C GLY A 57 -2.70 -13.80 9.27
N GLU A 58 -1.46 -13.69 9.68
CA GLU A 58 -1.05 -12.89 10.82
C GLU A 58 -0.20 -11.66 10.49
N ASN A 59 0.37 -11.57 9.29
CA ASN A 59 0.91 -10.30 8.79
C ASN A 59 -0.18 -9.56 8.04
N LYS A 60 -1.09 -9.00 8.77
CA LYS A 60 -2.20 -8.26 8.19
C LYS A 60 -1.66 -6.96 7.63
N MET A 61 -1.48 -6.93 6.31
CA MET A 61 -1.44 -5.68 5.58
C MET A 61 -2.71 -4.90 5.90
N SER A 62 -2.58 -3.62 6.16
CA SER A 62 -3.74 -2.75 6.06
C SER A 62 -4.24 -2.79 4.62
N SER A 63 -5.50 -3.12 4.40
CA SER A 63 -5.90 -3.52 3.07
C SER A 63 -7.37 -3.32 2.74
N PHE A 64 -7.60 -3.08 1.45
CA PHE A 64 -8.88 -3.32 0.79
C PHE A 64 -8.79 -4.58 -0.06
N PHE A 65 -9.73 -5.49 0.06
CA PHE A 65 -9.77 -6.71 -0.71
C PHE A 65 -11.15 -6.95 -1.33
N ASN A 66 -11.18 -7.38 -2.59
CA ASN A 66 -12.39 -7.86 -3.27
C ASN A 66 -13.58 -6.90 -3.16
N GLY A 67 -13.31 -5.62 -3.20
CA GLY A 67 -14.35 -4.60 -3.11
C GLY A 67 -14.48 -3.82 -4.41
N LYS A 68 -15.35 -2.82 -4.41
CA LYS A 68 -15.61 -2.00 -5.56
C LYS A 68 -15.86 -0.54 -5.18
N ASP A 69 -15.39 0.36 -6.05
CA ASP A 69 -15.62 1.82 -5.94
C ASP A 69 -15.19 2.43 -4.58
N ASN A 70 -14.19 1.82 -3.93
CA ASN A 70 -13.67 2.29 -2.65
C ASN A 70 -12.68 3.45 -2.85
N LYS A 71 -12.65 4.37 -1.89
CA LYS A 71 -11.86 5.61 -1.98
C LYS A 71 -11.05 5.87 -0.72
N ILE A 72 -9.80 6.28 -0.94
CA ILE A 72 -8.91 6.75 0.10
C ILE A 72 -8.44 8.14 -0.32
N ILE A 73 -8.79 9.16 0.44
CA ILE A 73 -8.59 10.56 0.04
C ILE A 73 -8.01 11.36 1.21
N ASN A 74 -6.92 12.09 0.95
CA ASN A 74 -6.28 12.95 1.95
C ASN A 74 -5.92 12.20 3.24
N CYS A 75 -5.34 11.02 3.14
CA CYS A 75 -4.97 10.19 4.30
C CYS A 75 -3.45 10.09 4.45
N GLU A 76 -2.99 9.93 5.67
CA GLU A 76 -1.60 9.62 5.98
C GLU A 76 -1.46 8.17 6.46
N PHE A 77 -0.44 7.48 5.97
CA PHE A 77 -0.06 6.13 6.40
C PHE A 77 1.40 6.14 6.79
N ALA A 78 1.67 5.93 8.06
CA ALA A 78 3.02 6.06 8.58
C ALA A 78 3.42 4.93 9.54
N TYR A 79 4.73 4.62 9.54
CA TYR A 79 5.34 3.68 10.48
C TYR A 79 4.76 2.26 10.39
N SER A 80 4.53 1.77 9.19
CA SER A 80 4.06 0.40 8.94
C SER A 80 5.23 -0.53 8.67
N ASN A 81 5.29 -1.65 9.38
CA ASN A 81 6.27 -2.70 9.07
C ASN A 81 5.81 -3.63 7.93
N ALA A 82 4.57 -3.54 7.52
CA ALA A 82 4.03 -4.30 6.40
C ALA A 82 3.59 -3.37 5.27
N PRO A 83 3.61 -3.85 4.03
CA PRO A 83 3.08 -3.10 2.91
C PRO A 83 1.58 -2.80 3.07
N ILE A 84 1.12 -1.79 2.36
CA ILE A 84 -0.28 -1.39 2.34
C ILE A 84 -0.86 -1.77 0.98
N TYR A 85 -1.96 -2.50 0.96
CA TYR A 85 -2.58 -2.99 -0.26
C TYR A 85 -3.97 -2.38 -0.48
N PHE A 86 -4.15 -1.80 -1.65
CA PHE A 86 -5.44 -1.29 -2.12
C PHE A 86 -5.85 -2.07 -3.37
N GLY A 87 -6.74 -3.03 -3.19
CA GLY A 87 -7.24 -3.88 -4.28
C GLY A 87 -8.74 -3.78 -4.46
N GLY A 88 -9.24 -4.41 -5.51
CA GLY A 88 -10.64 -4.37 -5.89
C GLY A 88 -10.89 -3.51 -7.13
N ASP A 89 -12.13 -3.52 -7.61
CA ASP A 89 -12.50 -2.79 -8.82
C ASP A 89 -12.66 -1.29 -8.55
N ASN A 90 -12.04 -0.45 -9.38
CA ASN A 90 -12.15 1.01 -9.32
C ASN A 90 -11.73 1.63 -7.96
N VAL A 91 -10.76 1.08 -7.28
CA VAL A 91 -10.24 1.72 -6.08
C VAL A 91 -9.54 3.04 -6.45
N LEU A 92 -9.82 4.10 -5.70
CA LEU A 92 -9.15 5.40 -5.85
C LEU A 92 -8.33 5.71 -4.61
N VAL A 93 -7.03 5.97 -4.80
CA VAL A 93 -6.13 6.51 -3.77
C VAL A 93 -5.64 7.87 -4.25
N GLU A 94 -6.01 8.92 -3.54
CA GLU A 94 -5.76 10.28 -3.99
C GLU A 94 -5.29 11.19 -2.85
N ASN A 95 -4.25 11.97 -3.14
CA ASN A 95 -3.69 12.98 -2.25
C ASN A 95 -3.35 12.43 -0.85
N CYS A 96 -2.70 11.29 -0.82
CA CYS A 96 -2.29 10.61 0.40
C CYS A 96 -0.77 10.62 0.55
N ASP A 97 -0.30 10.60 1.79
CA ASP A 97 1.10 10.47 2.13
C ASP A 97 1.39 9.09 2.75
N PHE A 98 2.44 8.45 2.24
CA PHE A 98 2.91 7.15 2.69
C PHE A 98 4.38 7.25 3.06
N HIS A 99 4.72 7.03 4.33
CA HIS A 99 6.12 7.12 4.74
C HIS A 99 6.49 6.20 5.90
N ASN A 100 7.77 5.93 6.02
CA ASN A 100 8.28 4.99 7.01
C ASN A 100 7.59 3.61 6.91
N ILE A 101 7.45 3.13 5.67
CA ILE A 101 6.80 1.86 5.37
C ILE A 101 7.88 0.78 5.18
N GLU A 102 7.63 -0.43 5.69
CA GLU A 102 8.50 -1.61 5.53
C GLU A 102 9.95 -1.41 6.01
N TRP A 103 10.11 -0.87 7.20
CA TRP A 103 11.41 -0.74 7.85
C TRP A 103 11.87 -2.01 8.58
N ASP A 104 11.24 -3.12 8.34
CA ASP A 104 11.75 -4.40 8.78
C ASP A 104 12.65 -5.03 7.73
N MET A 105 13.59 -5.85 8.17
CA MET A 105 14.48 -6.60 7.28
C MET A 105 13.80 -7.84 6.67
N ASN A 106 12.49 -7.87 6.64
CA ASN A 106 11.74 -8.98 6.07
C ASN A 106 11.71 -8.83 4.54
N SER A 107 12.78 -9.24 3.93
CA SER A 107 12.98 -9.21 2.49
C SER A 107 12.16 -10.27 1.76
N ASN A 108 10.86 -10.18 1.76
CA ASN A 108 10.12 -10.78 0.66
C ASN A 108 10.34 -9.90 -0.57
N GLY A 109 11.44 -10.15 -1.26
CA GLY A 109 11.72 -9.46 -2.52
C GLY A 109 10.49 -9.49 -3.41
N GLY A 110 10.02 -8.31 -3.80
CA GLY A 110 8.89 -8.16 -4.71
C GLY A 110 7.57 -7.74 -4.06
N SER A 111 7.56 -7.23 -2.84
CA SER A 111 6.44 -6.44 -2.32
C SER A 111 6.76 -4.96 -2.43
N GLY A 112 5.84 -4.15 -2.93
CA GLY A 112 5.98 -2.69 -2.88
C GLY A 112 5.47 -2.18 -1.54
N SER A 113 6.04 -1.08 -1.05
CA SER A 113 5.55 -0.44 0.17
C SER A 113 4.07 -0.08 0.09
N VAL A 114 3.64 0.34 -1.10
CA VAL A 114 2.23 0.52 -1.45
C VAL A 114 1.91 -0.33 -2.67
N MET A 115 0.83 -1.08 -2.64
CA MET A 115 0.39 -1.92 -3.75
C MET A 115 -1.02 -1.55 -4.19
N ILE A 116 -1.20 -1.45 -5.50
CA ILE A 116 -2.49 -1.19 -6.13
C ILE A 116 -2.87 -2.38 -7.01
N GLY A 117 -4.04 -2.95 -6.74
CA GLY A 117 -4.62 -4.04 -7.54
C GLY A 117 -5.84 -3.60 -8.33
N GLY A 118 -6.31 -4.48 -9.21
CA GLY A 118 -7.45 -4.21 -10.08
C GLY A 118 -7.25 -3.03 -11.03
N ALA A 119 -8.32 -2.43 -11.48
CA ALA A 119 -8.33 -1.20 -12.28
C ALA A 119 -8.20 0.06 -11.37
N GLY A 120 -7.35 -0.02 -10.36
CA GLY A 120 -7.17 1.04 -9.37
C GLY A 120 -6.48 2.29 -9.93
N ILE A 121 -6.80 3.44 -9.36
CA ILE A 121 -6.20 4.73 -9.66
C ILE A 121 -5.44 5.25 -8.45
N PHE A 122 -4.15 5.48 -8.62
CA PHE A 122 -3.26 6.04 -7.63
C PHE A 122 -2.71 7.37 -8.14
N ARG A 123 -3.14 8.49 -7.56
CA ARG A 123 -2.75 9.81 -8.08
C ARG A 123 -2.58 10.87 -7.01
N TYR A 124 -1.69 11.83 -7.30
CA TYR A 124 -1.37 12.96 -6.43
C TYR A 124 -0.87 12.52 -5.04
N ASN A 125 -0.27 11.34 -4.95
CA ASN A 125 0.21 10.80 -3.69
C ASN A 125 1.72 11.02 -3.54
N THR A 126 2.20 11.04 -2.29
CA THR A 126 3.62 11.02 -1.96
C THR A 126 3.98 9.69 -1.30
N ILE A 127 5.08 9.07 -1.73
CA ILE A 127 5.68 7.90 -1.07
C ILE A 127 7.13 8.25 -0.77
N PHE A 128 7.54 8.15 0.48
CA PHE A 128 8.92 8.44 0.86
C PHE A 128 9.38 7.68 2.11
N LEU A 129 10.69 7.62 2.31
CA LEU A 129 11.30 6.91 3.45
C LEU A 129 10.81 5.47 3.57
N SER A 130 10.88 4.70 2.48
CA SER A 130 10.58 3.27 2.57
C SER A 130 11.84 2.44 2.80
N GLY A 131 11.71 1.41 3.62
CA GLY A 131 12.79 0.46 3.88
C GLY A 131 12.94 -0.56 2.77
N ASN A 132 11.84 -1.05 2.22
CA ASN A 132 11.86 -2.03 1.15
C ASN A 132 12.27 -1.43 -0.20
N SER A 133 12.59 -2.30 -1.11
CA SER A 133 13.15 -1.99 -2.43
C SER A 133 12.17 -1.32 -3.38
N GLU A 134 10.86 -1.60 -3.28
CA GLU A 134 9.85 -1.06 -4.18
C GLU A 134 8.98 -0.03 -3.47
N GLY A 135 8.82 1.14 -4.05
CA GLY A 135 7.92 2.17 -3.52
C GLY A 135 6.45 1.85 -3.83
N LEU A 136 6.09 1.94 -5.08
CA LEU A 136 4.74 1.63 -5.58
C LEU A 136 4.77 0.39 -6.45
N ARG A 137 3.86 -0.54 -6.21
CA ARG A 137 3.67 -1.71 -7.06
C ARG A 137 2.26 -1.77 -7.63
N LEU A 138 2.17 -1.87 -8.95
CA LEU A 138 0.93 -2.17 -9.65
C LEU A 138 0.86 -3.67 -9.90
N THR A 139 -0.18 -4.34 -9.40
CA THR A 139 -0.22 -5.81 -9.38
C THR A 139 -1.12 -6.43 -10.43
N GLU A 140 -1.95 -5.63 -11.10
CA GLU A 140 -2.96 -6.12 -12.05
C GLU A 140 -3.14 -5.21 -13.26
N THR A 141 -4.03 -5.59 -14.18
CA THR A 141 -4.32 -4.88 -15.42
C THR A 141 -5.13 -3.60 -15.19
N ASN A 142 -5.04 -2.65 -16.13
CA ASN A 142 -5.78 -1.40 -16.16
C ASN A 142 -5.55 -0.45 -14.96
N ALA A 143 -4.53 -0.71 -14.15
CA ALA A 143 -4.15 0.20 -13.07
C ALA A 143 -3.56 1.50 -13.63
N THR A 144 -3.80 2.61 -12.95
CA THR A 144 -3.24 3.91 -13.32
C THR A 144 -2.48 4.51 -12.15
N ALA A 145 -1.24 4.95 -12.40
CA ALA A 145 -0.47 5.76 -11.46
C ALA A 145 -0.05 7.07 -12.16
N GLU A 146 -0.53 8.20 -11.64
CA GLU A 146 -0.26 9.49 -12.26
C GLU A 146 -0.09 10.63 -11.25
N TYR A 147 0.78 11.57 -11.60
CA TYR A 147 1.05 12.75 -10.77
C TYR A 147 1.51 12.44 -9.35
N ASN A 148 2.22 11.34 -9.15
CA ASN A 148 2.74 10.97 -7.84
C ASN A 148 4.19 11.43 -7.67
N HIS A 149 4.59 11.64 -6.42
CA HIS A 149 5.94 11.97 -6.03
C HIS A 149 6.50 10.82 -5.17
N LEU A 150 7.58 10.18 -5.63
CA LEU A 150 8.19 9.04 -4.97
C LEU A 150 9.68 9.30 -4.79
N PHE A 151 10.18 9.25 -3.55
CA PHE A 151 11.59 9.51 -3.27
C PHE A 151 12.08 8.85 -1.98
N ASP A 152 13.39 8.74 -1.84
CA ASP A 152 14.05 8.18 -0.66
C ASP A 152 13.54 6.78 -0.31
N MET A 153 13.59 5.88 -1.28
CA MET A 153 13.08 4.52 -1.17
C MET A 153 14.20 3.49 -1.27
N GLY A 154 13.93 2.28 -0.77
CA GLY A 154 14.90 1.18 -0.81
C GLY A 154 16.05 1.35 0.17
N ASN A 155 15.80 1.94 1.33
CA ASN A 155 16.85 2.25 2.29
C ASN A 155 17.50 1.03 2.93
N LEU A 156 16.83 -0.13 2.94
CA LEU A 156 17.30 -1.38 3.53
C LEU A 156 17.63 -2.46 2.51
N GLN A 157 17.27 -2.30 1.25
CA GLN A 157 17.47 -3.29 0.20
C GLN A 157 18.06 -2.67 -1.07
N HIS A 158 18.75 -3.51 -1.86
CA HIS A 158 19.44 -3.10 -3.09
C HIS A 158 18.72 -3.53 -4.38
N ASP A 159 17.65 -4.27 -4.29
CA ASP A 159 16.91 -4.78 -5.45
C ASP A 159 15.51 -4.18 -5.46
N GLY A 160 15.31 -3.16 -6.26
CA GLY A 160 14.03 -2.51 -6.28
C GLY A 160 13.83 -1.46 -7.34
N ALA A 161 12.63 -0.93 -7.35
CA ALA A 161 12.20 0.11 -8.27
C ALA A 161 11.35 1.15 -7.55
N GLY A 162 11.44 2.40 -7.96
CA GLY A 162 10.52 3.41 -7.46
C GLY A 162 9.07 3.05 -7.78
N ILE A 163 8.81 2.64 -9.01
CA ILE A 163 7.52 2.07 -9.42
C ILE A 163 7.79 0.73 -10.09
N ASN A 164 7.13 -0.32 -9.62
CA ASN A 164 7.17 -1.65 -10.20
C ASN A 164 5.81 -2.00 -10.84
N VAL A 165 5.88 -2.44 -12.08
CA VAL A 165 4.76 -3.05 -12.78
C VAL A 165 5.04 -4.54 -12.83
N GLY A 166 4.36 -5.31 -12.01
CA GLY A 166 4.68 -6.70 -11.69
C GLY A 166 4.91 -7.63 -12.88
N THR A 167 5.13 -8.90 -12.62
CA THR A 167 5.69 -9.89 -13.56
C THR A 167 4.68 -10.53 -14.53
N ARG A 168 3.42 -10.15 -14.52
CA ARG A 168 2.37 -10.74 -15.37
C ARG A 168 1.75 -9.70 -16.30
N SER A 169 0.87 -10.13 -17.16
CA SER A 169 0.22 -9.27 -18.16
C SER A 169 -0.41 -8.01 -17.53
N HIS A 170 0.10 -6.85 -17.90
CA HIS A 170 -0.37 -5.55 -17.42
C HIS A 170 -1.02 -4.75 -18.56
N TYR A 171 -2.02 -5.34 -19.19
CA TYR A 171 -2.75 -4.65 -20.24
C TYR A 171 -3.46 -3.41 -19.70
N GLY A 172 -3.38 -2.32 -20.42
CA GLY A 172 -4.08 -1.09 -20.08
C GLY A 172 -3.50 -0.32 -18.89
N THR A 173 -2.41 -0.79 -18.28
CA THR A 173 -1.74 -0.09 -17.18
C THR A 173 -1.11 1.20 -17.71
N ARG A 174 -1.31 2.30 -16.98
CA ARG A 174 -0.82 3.62 -17.33
C ARG A 174 0.04 4.23 -16.23
N LEU A 175 1.23 4.66 -16.62
CA LEU A 175 2.13 5.46 -15.77
C LEU A 175 2.32 6.82 -16.46
N SER A 176 1.97 7.92 -15.79
CA SER A 176 2.15 9.25 -16.37
C SER A 176 2.40 10.32 -15.31
N HIS A 177 3.27 11.29 -15.64
CA HIS A 177 3.54 12.46 -14.81
C HIS A 177 3.98 12.16 -13.38
N ASN A 178 4.60 11.00 -13.13
CA ASN A 178 5.15 10.68 -11.83
C ASN A 178 6.58 11.23 -11.74
N TRP A 179 6.93 11.78 -10.59
CA TRP A 179 8.28 12.18 -10.28
C TRP A 179 8.91 11.16 -9.32
N VAL A 180 9.92 10.46 -9.79
CA VAL A 180 10.61 9.40 -9.03
C VAL A 180 12.09 9.75 -8.96
N HIS A 181 12.63 9.88 -7.75
CA HIS A 181 14.05 10.22 -7.56
C HIS A 181 14.58 9.70 -6.20
N ASP A 182 15.91 9.78 -6.00
CA ASP A 182 16.59 9.39 -4.77
C ASP A 182 16.16 7.99 -4.27
N CYS A 183 16.02 7.07 -5.21
CA CYS A 183 15.81 5.66 -4.90
C CYS A 183 17.17 5.01 -4.66
N ASN A 184 17.37 4.50 -3.46
CA ASN A 184 18.60 3.80 -3.12
C ASN A 184 18.71 2.50 -3.90
N ARG A 185 19.94 2.12 -4.21
CA ARG A 185 20.27 1.02 -5.13
C ARG A 185 20.19 -0.34 -4.46
#